data_98232a2a592449f3fe1b7c1f5792acce
#
_entry.id   98232a2a592449f3fe1b7c1f5792acce
#
_cell.length_a   1.000
_cell.length_b   1.000
_cell.length_c   1.000
_cell.angle_alpha   90.00
_cell.angle_beta   90.00
_cell.angle_gamma   90.00
#
_symmetry.space_group_name_H-M   'P 1'
#
loop_
_entity.id
_entity.type
_entity.pdbx_description
1 polymer ?
#
loop_
_entity_poly.entity_id
_entity_poly.type
_entity_poly.pdbx_seq_one_letter_code
_entity_poly.pdbx_strand_id
1 'polypeptide(L)'
;MASFLSIPETDVEPLATVLGTLRLQRLGGKRYKGESLPQMSKRIYGGQVLAQATMVAADTLPADDDRLAHSITAAFLRPGRIDHPLFFEVTELNDGRSFSTRNVNALQDDHIIFTARVSAQLHQPGPSFGEEQPDA
;
A
#
# COMPACT_ATOMS: atom_id res chain seq x y z
N MET A 1 11.97 2.15 8.15
CA MET A 1 11.12 1.24 7.39
C MET A 1 9.66 1.51 7.69
N ALA A 2 8.87 1.78 6.67
CA ALA A 2 7.44 1.79 6.85
C ALA A 2 6.99 0.37 7.21
N SER A 3 6.30 0.21 8.31
CA SER A 3 5.76 -1.07 8.73
C SER A 3 4.37 -0.87 9.29
N PHE A 4 3.63 -1.96 9.48
CA PHE A 4 2.30 -1.87 10.07
C PHE A 4 2.34 -1.36 11.52
N LEU A 5 3.50 -1.39 12.17
CA LEU A 5 3.69 -0.85 13.52
C LEU A 5 3.67 0.69 13.55
N SER A 6 3.94 1.34 12.40
CA SER A 6 3.91 2.80 12.30
C SER A 6 2.52 3.37 12.00
N ILE A 7 1.52 2.52 11.77
CA ILE A 7 0.14 2.96 11.54
C ILE A 7 -0.46 3.44 12.87
N PRO A 8 -1.01 4.66 12.92
CA PRO A 8 -1.66 5.15 14.13
C PRO A 8 -2.79 4.23 14.60
N GLU A 9 -2.98 4.18 15.88
CA GLU A 9 -4.10 3.48 16.50
C GLU A 9 -5.10 4.48 17.06
N THR A 10 -6.36 4.19 16.93
CA THR A 10 -7.46 4.99 17.48
C THR A 10 -8.68 4.09 17.69
N ASP A 11 -9.50 4.43 18.66
CA ASP A 11 -10.80 3.81 18.89
C ASP A 11 -11.95 4.63 18.31
N VAL A 12 -11.64 5.75 17.64
CA VAL A 12 -12.65 6.63 17.06
C VAL A 12 -13.14 6.06 15.73
N GLU A 13 -14.40 5.68 15.66
CA GLU A 13 -15.05 5.24 14.42
C GLU A 13 -15.52 6.44 13.58
N PRO A 14 -15.49 6.36 12.23
CA PRO A 14 -15.08 5.22 11.38
C PRO A 14 -13.57 5.13 11.12
N LEU A 15 -12.79 6.02 11.71
CA LEU A 15 -11.34 6.10 11.47
C LEU A 15 -10.63 4.80 11.89
N ALA A 16 -11.03 4.20 13.01
CA ALA A 16 -10.45 2.94 13.47
C ALA A 16 -10.61 1.84 12.42
N THR A 17 -11.77 1.75 11.79
CA THR A 17 -12.03 0.77 10.73
C THR A 17 -11.15 1.04 9.50
N VAL A 18 -11.02 2.28 9.08
CA VAL A 18 -10.17 2.64 7.94
C VAL A 18 -8.71 2.30 8.22
N LEU A 19 -8.18 2.72 9.36
CA LEU A 19 -6.79 2.43 9.72
C LEU A 19 -6.55 0.93 9.89
N GLY A 20 -7.55 0.20 10.38
CA GLY A 20 -7.47 -1.26 10.52
C GLY A 20 -7.24 -1.98 9.19
N THR A 21 -7.79 -1.48 8.08
CA THR A 21 -7.59 -2.10 6.76
C THR A 21 -6.16 -1.95 6.26
N LEU A 22 -5.39 -1.01 6.80
CA LEU A 22 -3.99 -0.81 6.45
C LEU A 22 -3.05 -1.75 7.23
N ARG A 23 -3.58 -2.52 8.18
CA ARG A 23 -2.84 -3.51 8.97
C ARG A 23 -3.08 -4.89 8.38
N LEU A 24 -2.34 -5.20 7.31
CA LEU A 24 -2.49 -6.48 6.65
C LEU A 24 -1.79 -7.59 7.44
N GLN A 25 -2.29 -8.79 7.33
CA GLN A 25 -1.70 -9.97 7.95
C GLN A 25 -0.59 -10.53 7.07
N ARG A 26 0.63 -10.61 7.61
CA ARG A 26 1.75 -11.27 6.93
C ARG A 26 1.55 -12.79 6.96
N LEU A 27 1.61 -13.40 5.78
CA LEU A 27 1.46 -14.85 5.64
C LEU A 27 2.79 -15.57 5.40
N GLY A 28 3.89 -14.82 5.23
CA GLY A 28 5.19 -15.35 4.83
C GLY A 28 5.35 -15.34 3.31
N GLY A 29 6.60 -15.41 2.83
CA GLY A 29 6.89 -15.40 1.39
C GLY A 29 6.45 -14.13 0.68
N LYS A 30 6.38 -13.01 1.38
CA LYS A 30 5.90 -11.71 0.87
C LYS A 30 4.45 -11.79 0.37
N ARG A 31 3.65 -12.59 1.05
CA ARG A 31 2.22 -12.71 0.83
C ARG A 31 1.47 -12.15 2.04
N TYR A 32 0.37 -11.48 1.78
CA TYR A 32 -0.41 -10.78 2.79
C TYR A 32 -1.90 -11.03 2.59
N LYS A 33 -2.64 -10.99 3.68
CA LYS A 33 -4.09 -11.03 3.66
C LYS A 33 -4.63 -9.70 4.14
N GLY A 34 -5.56 -9.11 3.36
CA GLY A 34 -6.19 -7.85 3.67
C GLY A 34 -7.65 -8.01 4.03
N GLU A 35 -8.13 -7.12 4.88
CA GLU A 35 -9.54 -6.95 5.18
C GLU A 35 -10.11 -5.83 4.33
N SER A 36 -11.40 -5.89 4.06
CA SER A 36 -12.08 -4.91 3.22
C SER A 36 -13.02 -4.03 4.04
N LEU A 37 -13.09 -2.75 3.65
CA LEU A 37 -14.07 -1.83 4.20
C LEU A 37 -15.47 -2.26 3.78
N PRO A 38 -16.47 -2.11 4.66
CA PRO A 38 -17.87 -2.36 4.30
C PRO A 38 -18.29 -1.43 3.15
N GLN A 39 -19.00 -1.99 2.19
CA GLN A 39 -19.53 -1.26 1.04
C GLN A 39 -20.94 -1.75 0.75
N MET A 40 -21.86 -0.84 0.43
CA MET A 40 -23.24 -1.23 0.06
C MET A 40 -23.28 -2.01 -1.25
N SER A 41 -22.38 -1.70 -2.19
CA SER A 41 -22.29 -2.38 -3.48
C SER A 41 -21.60 -3.75 -3.41
N LYS A 42 -21.06 -4.14 -2.26
CA LYS A 42 -20.22 -5.33 -2.05
C LYS A 42 -18.94 -5.37 -2.90
N ARG A 43 -18.64 -4.31 -3.62
CA ARG A 43 -17.39 -4.15 -4.35
C ARG A 43 -16.36 -3.47 -3.46
N ILE A 44 -15.12 -3.86 -3.62
CA ILE A 44 -14.03 -3.21 -2.88
C ILE A 44 -13.79 -1.83 -3.48
N TYR A 45 -13.68 -0.84 -2.61
CA TYR A 45 -13.29 0.50 -3.02
C TYR A 45 -11.84 0.48 -3.55
N GLY A 46 -11.65 1.02 -4.76
CA GLY A 46 -10.34 0.98 -5.43
C GLY A 46 -9.23 1.66 -4.65
N GLY A 47 -9.53 2.76 -3.98
CA GLY A 47 -8.57 3.45 -3.12
C GLY A 47 -8.08 2.61 -1.94
N GLN A 48 -8.91 1.71 -1.42
CA GLN A 48 -8.51 0.76 -0.39
C GLN A 48 -7.43 -0.19 -0.91
N VAL A 49 -7.65 -0.80 -2.08
CA VAL A 49 -6.70 -1.74 -2.68
C VAL A 49 -5.38 -1.03 -2.97
N LEU A 50 -5.45 0.20 -3.50
CA LEU A 50 -4.28 1.02 -3.79
C LEU A 50 -3.48 1.32 -2.52
N ALA A 51 -4.14 1.71 -1.45
CA ALA A 51 -3.49 1.99 -0.17
C ALA A 51 -2.87 0.73 0.43
N GLN A 52 -3.59 -0.39 0.42
CA GLN A 52 -3.09 -1.67 0.91
C GLN A 52 -1.88 -2.15 0.10
N ALA A 53 -1.92 -2.01 -1.23
CA ALA A 53 -0.77 -2.35 -2.09
C ALA A 53 0.46 -1.53 -1.73
N THR A 54 0.29 -0.24 -1.46
CA THR A 54 1.38 0.64 -1.03
C THR A 54 1.95 0.18 0.31
N MET A 55 1.08 -0.21 1.26
CA MET A 55 1.52 -0.68 2.57
C MET A 55 2.32 -1.98 2.50
N VAL A 56 1.88 -2.96 1.70
CA VAL A 56 2.62 -4.22 1.58
C VAL A 56 3.93 -4.03 0.83
N ALA A 57 3.98 -3.15 -0.18
CA ALA A 57 5.23 -2.80 -0.84
C ALA A 57 6.21 -2.17 0.16
N ALA A 58 5.75 -1.23 0.95
CA ALA A 58 6.56 -0.56 1.97
C ALA A 58 7.09 -1.54 3.03
N ASP A 59 6.29 -2.53 3.40
CA ASP A 59 6.68 -3.55 4.38
C ASP A 59 7.85 -4.42 3.92
N THR A 60 8.10 -4.51 2.61
CA THR A 60 9.20 -5.29 2.04
C THR A 60 10.46 -4.46 1.76
N LEU A 61 10.43 -3.16 2.00
CA LEU A 61 11.59 -2.30 1.74
C LEU A 61 12.74 -2.60 2.72
N PRO A 62 14.00 -2.34 2.31
CA PRO A 62 15.13 -2.50 3.20
C PRO A 62 14.93 -1.76 4.52
N ALA A 63 15.26 -2.43 5.63
CA ALA A 63 15.04 -1.91 6.98
C ALA A 63 16.13 -0.96 7.47
N ASP A 64 17.25 -0.89 6.76
CA ASP A 64 18.46 -0.19 7.17
C ASP A 64 18.50 1.28 6.73
N ASP A 65 17.53 1.72 5.95
CA ASP A 65 17.40 3.11 5.52
C ASP A 65 15.93 3.56 5.44
N ASP A 66 15.73 4.86 5.21
CA ASP A 66 14.39 5.47 5.18
C ASP A 66 13.91 5.65 3.73
N ARG A 67 13.54 4.55 3.09
CA ARG A 67 12.95 4.61 1.76
C ARG A 67 11.45 4.82 1.86
N LEU A 68 10.96 5.77 1.10
CA LEU A 68 9.53 6.10 1.05
C LEU A 68 9.00 5.88 -0.36
N ALA A 69 7.80 5.35 -0.46
CA ALA A 69 7.11 5.24 -1.73
C ALA A 69 6.88 6.66 -2.30
N HIS A 70 7.28 6.88 -3.54
CA HIS A 70 7.12 8.19 -4.19
C HIS A 70 6.27 8.12 -5.46
N SER A 71 6.06 6.94 -6.01
CA SER A 71 5.18 6.77 -7.15
C SER A 71 4.56 5.38 -7.16
N ILE A 72 3.34 5.31 -7.67
CA ILE A 72 2.64 4.06 -7.90
C ILE A 72 1.91 4.15 -9.24
N THR A 73 2.07 3.11 -10.04
CA THR A 73 1.32 2.93 -11.29
C THR A 73 0.53 1.65 -11.14
N ALA A 74 -0.78 1.73 -11.32
CA ALA A 74 -1.67 0.63 -11.03
C ALA A 74 -2.69 0.41 -12.12
N ALA A 75 -3.14 -0.84 -12.27
CA ALA A 75 -4.23 -1.21 -13.15
C ALA A 75 -5.25 -2.07 -12.38
N PHE A 76 -6.50 -1.69 -12.46
CA PHE A 76 -7.62 -2.46 -11.93
C PHE A 76 -8.13 -3.39 -13.03
N LEU A 77 -7.93 -4.69 -12.85
CA LEU A 77 -8.18 -5.68 -13.88
C LEU A 77 -9.58 -6.29 -13.78
N ARG A 78 -10.08 -6.44 -12.56
CA ARG A 78 -11.39 -7.02 -12.25
C ARG A 78 -11.97 -6.36 -11.02
N PRO A 79 -13.32 -6.29 -10.89
CA PRO A 79 -13.94 -5.83 -9.63
C PRO A 79 -13.57 -6.75 -8.48
N GLY A 80 -13.16 -6.17 -7.36
CA GLY A 80 -12.96 -6.90 -6.11
C GLY A 80 -14.26 -6.97 -5.32
N ARG A 81 -14.44 -8.03 -4.52
CA ARG A 81 -15.61 -8.24 -3.68
C ARG A 81 -15.24 -8.25 -2.22
N ILE A 82 -16.02 -7.55 -1.40
CA ILE A 82 -15.75 -7.45 0.05
C ILE A 82 -15.99 -8.76 0.80
N ASP A 83 -16.80 -9.66 0.25
CA ASP A 83 -17.16 -10.94 0.85
C ASP A 83 -16.24 -12.09 0.45
N HIS A 84 -15.17 -11.81 -0.31
CA HIS A 84 -14.16 -12.80 -0.68
C HIS A 84 -12.82 -12.45 -0.04
N PRO A 85 -12.01 -13.45 0.35
CA PRO A 85 -10.66 -13.18 0.86
C PRO A 85 -9.82 -12.40 -0.16
N LEU A 86 -9.09 -11.40 0.33
CA LEU A 86 -8.22 -10.55 -0.46
C LEU A 86 -6.77 -10.82 -0.08
N PHE A 87 -5.96 -11.19 -1.07
CA PHE A 87 -4.54 -11.47 -0.85
C PHE A 87 -3.69 -10.52 -1.69
N PHE A 88 -2.50 -10.23 -1.19
CA PHE A 88 -1.49 -9.46 -1.91
C PHE A 88 -0.21 -10.27 -1.99
N GLU A 89 0.44 -10.21 -3.14
CA GLU A 89 1.75 -10.81 -3.36
C GLU A 89 2.70 -9.72 -3.83
N VAL A 90 3.86 -9.64 -3.19
CA VAL A 90 4.88 -8.64 -3.51
C VAL A 90 6.07 -9.34 -4.16
N THR A 91 6.50 -8.80 -5.29
CA THR A 91 7.73 -9.20 -5.97
C THR A 91 8.74 -8.06 -5.86
N GLU A 92 9.91 -8.36 -5.32
CA GLU A 92 11.01 -7.40 -5.27
C GLU A 92 11.70 -7.40 -6.63
N LEU A 93 11.53 -6.31 -7.38
CA LEU A 93 12.11 -6.19 -8.71
C LEU A 93 13.53 -5.61 -8.65
N ASN A 94 13.77 -4.66 -7.77
CA ASN A 94 15.06 -4.01 -7.65
C ASN A 94 15.21 -3.36 -6.27
N ASP A 95 16.40 -3.50 -5.70
CA ASP A 95 16.85 -2.76 -4.52
C ASP A 95 18.21 -2.18 -4.84
N GLY A 96 18.21 -0.98 -5.41
CA GLY A 96 19.42 -0.25 -5.70
C GLY A 96 19.88 0.58 -4.51
N ARG A 97 20.93 1.36 -4.72
CA ARG A 97 21.53 2.21 -3.68
C ARG A 97 20.56 3.25 -3.14
N SER A 98 19.72 3.83 -4.00
CA SER A 98 18.80 4.92 -3.64
C SER A 98 17.34 4.60 -3.97
N PHE A 99 17.08 3.61 -4.81
CA PHE A 99 15.75 3.29 -5.30
C PHE A 99 15.41 1.84 -5.10
N SER A 100 14.16 1.58 -4.79
CA SER A 100 13.58 0.24 -4.74
C SER A 100 12.33 0.20 -5.62
N THR A 101 12.11 -0.94 -6.25
CA THR A 101 10.92 -1.17 -7.08
C THR A 101 10.26 -2.47 -6.67
N ARG A 102 8.96 -2.42 -6.47
CA ARG A 102 8.12 -3.55 -6.10
C ARG A 102 7.00 -3.72 -7.10
N ASN A 103 6.67 -4.95 -7.41
CA ASN A 103 5.43 -5.27 -8.08
C ASN A 103 4.48 -5.88 -7.06
N VAL A 104 3.25 -5.40 -7.02
CA VAL A 104 2.22 -5.91 -6.10
C VAL A 104 1.04 -6.38 -6.93
N ASN A 105 0.62 -7.61 -6.71
CA ASN A 105 -0.61 -8.15 -7.25
C ASN A 105 -1.61 -8.36 -6.12
N ALA A 106 -2.85 -7.96 -6.33
CA ALA A 106 -3.95 -8.30 -5.44
C ALA A 106 -4.77 -9.42 -6.09
N LEU A 107 -5.11 -10.43 -5.30
CA LEU A 107 -5.75 -11.65 -5.78
C LEU A 107 -7.03 -11.93 -5.00
N GLN A 108 -8.04 -12.38 -5.72
CA GLN A 108 -9.24 -13.02 -5.17
C GLN A 108 -9.58 -14.23 -6.02
N ASP A 109 -9.94 -15.35 -5.39
CA ASP A 109 -10.30 -16.61 -6.05
C ASP A 109 -9.25 -17.04 -7.10
N ASP A 110 -7.96 -16.89 -6.75
CA ASP A 110 -6.80 -17.18 -7.60
C ASP A 110 -6.73 -16.34 -8.89
N HIS A 111 -7.49 -15.26 -8.97
CA HIS A 111 -7.40 -14.30 -10.08
C HIS A 111 -6.73 -13.02 -9.61
N ILE A 112 -5.84 -12.48 -10.44
CA ILE A 112 -5.28 -11.15 -10.22
C ILE A 112 -6.36 -10.13 -10.55
N ILE A 113 -6.81 -9.37 -9.55
CA ILE A 113 -7.82 -8.33 -9.71
C ILE A 113 -7.21 -6.94 -9.88
N PHE A 114 -5.95 -6.81 -9.47
CA PHE A 114 -5.25 -5.52 -9.44
C PHE A 114 -3.75 -5.81 -9.52
N THR A 115 -3.03 -4.97 -10.23
CA THR A 115 -1.57 -5.02 -10.27
C THR A 115 -1.01 -3.61 -10.16
N ALA A 116 0.11 -3.47 -9.47
CA ALA A 116 0.74 -2.18 -9.27
C ALA A 116 2.26 -2.29 -9.30
N ARG A 117 2.89 -1.23 -9.75
CA ARG A 117 4.33 -1.02 -9.59
C ARG A 117 4.54 0.15 -8.65
N VAL A 118 5.24 -0.11 -7.57
CA VAL A 118 5.54 0.88 -6.54
C VAL A 118 7.04 1.17 -6.56
N SER A 119 7.38 2.43 -6.70
CA SER A 119 8.75 2.91 -6.61
C SER A 119 8.96 3.64 -5.32
N ALA A 120 10.05 3.34 -4.63
CA ALA A 120 10.44 3.98 -3.38
C ALA A 120 11.83 4.57 -3.53
N GLN A 121 12.07 5.65 -2.84
CA GLN A 121 13.33 6.37 -2.90
C GLN A 121 13.82 6.67 -1.49
N LEU A 122 15.13 6.57 -1.30
CA LEU A 122 15.77 7.03 -0.09
C LEU A 122 15.51 8.52 0.09
N HIS A 123 15.08 8.92 1.28
CA HIS A 123 14.86 10.32 1.58
C HIS A 123 16.18 11.08 1.49
N GLN A 124 16.22 12.09 0.62
CA GLN A 124 17.39 12.96 0.46
C GLN A 124 16.92 14.41 0.65
N PRO A 125 17.49 15.13 1.61
CA PRO A 125 17.21 16.56 1.74
C PRO A 125 17.73 17.27 0.50
N GLY A 126 16.88 18.05 -0.13
CA GLY A 126 17.21 18.88 -1.28
C GLY A 126 16.78 20.31 -1.05
N PRO A 127 17.21 21.24 -1.92
CA PRO A 127 16.74 22.62 -1.81
C PRO A 127 15.22 22.68 -2.02
N SER A 128 14.53 23.45 -1.17
CA SER A 128 13.13 23.74 -1.38
C SER A 128 12.99 24.88 -2.37
N PHE A 129 12.18 24.64 -3.40
CA PHE A 129 11.80 25.69 -4.34
C PHE A 129 10.31 25.92 -4.19
N GLY A 130 9.93 27.15 -4.02
CA GLY A 130 8.53 27.54 -3.93
C GLY A 130 8.41 29.00 -3.52
N GLU A 131 7.42 29.69 -4.07
CA GLU A 131 7.03 30.99 -3.59
C GLU A 131 6.07 30.78 -2.42
N GLU A 132 6.24 31.63 -1.38
CA GLU A 132 5.24 31.65 -0.32
C GLU A 132 3.90 32.06 -0.93
N GLN A 133 2.88 31.25 -0.70
CA GLN A 133 1.55 31.64 -1.10
C GLN A 133 1.08 32.79 -0.22
N PRO A 134 0.56 33.86 -0.82
CA PRO A 134 0.00 34.94 -0.01
C PRO A 134 -1.17 34.40 0.81
N ASP A 135 -1.24 34.86 2.07
CA ASP A 135 -2.37 34.55 2.93
C ASP A 135 -3.67 35.05 2.28
N ALA A 136 -4.66 34.17 2.24
CA ALA A 136 -5.96 34.52 1.69
C ALA A 136 -6.75 35.39 2.64
#